data_1d2a28bd4d5790dca05fc693f9eb30d0
#
_entry.id   1d2a28bd4d5790dca05fc693f9eb30d0
#
_cell.length_a   1.000
_cell.length_b   1.000
_cell.length_c   1.000
_cell.angle_alpha   90.00
_cell.angle_beta   90.00
_cell.angle_gamma   90.00
#
_symmetry.space_group_name_H-M   'P 1'
#
loop_
_entity.id
_entity.type
_entity.pdbx_description
1 polymer ?
#
loop_
_entity_poly.entity_id
_entity_poly.type
_entity_poly.pdbx_seq_one_letter_code
_entity_poly.pdbx_strand_id
1 'polypeptide(L)'
;MISCGARLAPFDIAELREIMSFDELELDKLGDEKTALFFLISDTDTTYNFIVALAFSQMFNLLCERADNKYGGRLPHHVRVLWDEAANTGQVPGLEKIVAVIRSREISLTLFYQAMSQCKALYKDNAETIMGNMDSIVFLGGREASTLKDISENWLGKATISMQTDSRTRGQSESYGLNTQRLGRELLTTSEITTMPGNKCLLQLRGLPPFFSPKYDLKQHPNYRYTAEHDSKRNAFHLERLTSRRLRLKPEEEYTVYEVDASDEDADILNYDDLDSADDFV
;
A
#
# COMPACT_ATOMS: atom_id res chain seq x y z
N MET A 1 -27.27 -5.78 17.95
CA MET A 1 -27.91 -5.94 16.62
C MET A 1 -27.76 -4.73 15.69
N ILE A 2 -28.00 -3.49 16.10
CA ILE A 2 -27.89 -2.29 15.23
C ILE A 2 -26.49 -2.15 14.58
N SER A 3 -25.41 -2.51 15.28
CA SER A 3 -24.05 -2.41 14.75
C SER A 3 -23.73 -3.39 13.60
N CYS A 4 -24.31 -4.58 13.60
CA CYS A 4 -24.10 -5.59 12.56
C CYS A 4 -24.86 -5.20 11.27
N GLY A 5 -26.13 -4.82 11.40
CA GLY A 5 -26.94 -4.37 10.26
C GLY A 5 -26.34 -3.16 9.54
N ALA A 6 -25.82 -2.17 10.29
CA ALA A 6 -25.18 -1.01 9.68
C ALA A 6 -23.89 -1.36 8.89
N ARG A 7 -23.15 -2.38 9.33
CA ARG A 7 -21.93 -2.83 8.62
C ARG A 7 -22.23 -3.69 7.39
N LEU A 8 -23.37 -4.38 7.39
CA LEU A 8 -23.81 -5.22 6.28
C LEU A 8 -24.70 -4.48 5.28
N ALA A 9 -25.15 -3.27 5.62
CA ALA A 9 -26.00 -2.46 4.75
C ALA A 9 -25.50 -2.32 3.29
N PRO A 10 -24.18 -2.21 3.01
CA PRO A 10 -23.71 -2.20 1.63
C PRO A 10 -24.10 -3.44 0.82
N PHE A 11 -24.26 -4.60 1.46
CA PHE A 11 -24.66 -5.85 0.81
C PHE A 11 -26.18 -5.95 0.52
N ASP A 12 -26.97 -4.93 0.90
CA ASP A 12 -28.36 -4.80 0.48
C ASP A 12 -28.48 -4.40 -1.00
N ILE A 13 -27.38 -3.91 -1.60
CA ILE A 13 -27.29 -3.59 -3.02
C ILE A 13 -27.23 -4.90 -3.82
N ALA A 14 -28.22 -5.13 -4.69
CA ALA A 14 -28.38 -6.39 -5.42
C ALA A 14 -27.16 -6.71 -6.30
N GLU A 15 -26.62 -5.71 -7.01
CA GLU A 15 -25.46 -5.85 -7.87
C GLU A 15 -24.20 -6.25 -7.08
N LEU A 16 -24.05 -5.72 -5.86
CA LEU A 16 -22.94 -6.08 -5.00
C LEU A 16 -23.06 -7.52 -4.49
N ARG A 17 -24.27 -7.94 -4.10
CA ARG A 17 -24.50 -9.33 -3.70
C ARG A 17 -24.21 -10.31 -4.82
N GLU A 18 -24.61 -9.96 -6.06
CA GLU A 18 -24.35 -10.79 -7.23
C GLU A 18 -22.83 -10.96 -7.46
N ILE A 19 -22.05 -9.86 -7.43
CA ILE A 19 -20.59 -9.92 -7.60
C ILE A 19 -19.92 -10.72 -6.48
N MET A 20 -20.45 -10.67 -5.25
CA MET A 20 -19.85 -11.32 -4.09
C MET A 20 -20.37 -12.76 -3.87
N SER A 21 -21.26 -13.26 -4.71
CA SER A 21 -21.90 -14.58 -4.51
C SER A 21 -21.04 -15.75 -4.98
N PHE A 22 -20.01 -15.52 -5.78
CA PHE A 22 -19.10 -16.57 -6.28
C PHE A 22 -17.68 -16.03 -6.42
N ASP A 23 -16.70 -16.94 -6.39
CA ASP A 23 -15.27 -16.60 -6.51
C ASP A 23 -14.82 -16.65 -7.98
N GLU A 24 -14.69 -15.47 -8.60
CA GLU A 24 -14.11 -15.33 -9.94
C GLU A 24 -12.65 -14.91 -9.90
N LEU A 25 -12.17 -14.38 -8.77
CA LEU A 25 -10.82 -13.82 -8.69
C LEU A 25 -9.77 -14.91 -8.47
N GLU A 26 -10.13 -16.04 -7.89
CA GLU A 26 -9.22 -17.13 -7.55
C GLU A 26 -7.91 -16.62 -6.92
N LEU A 27 -8.05 -15.74 -5.92
CA LEU A 27 -6.93 -15.01 -5.30
C LEU A 27 -5.85 -15.95 -4.72
N ASP A 28 -6.23 -17.15 -4.36
CA ASP A 28 -5.34 -18.20 -3.86
C ASP A 28 -4.38 -18.73 -4.93
N LYS A 29 -4.71 -18.57 -6.22
CA LYS A 29 -3.90 -19.07 -7.35
C LYS A 29 -2.87 -18.08 -7.87
N LEU A 30 -2.89 -16.83 -7.41
CA LEU A 30 -2.01 -15.76 -7.93
C LEU A 30 -0.51 -16.09 -7.83
N GLY A 31 -0.11 -16.93 -6.86
CA GLY A 31 1.27 -17.37 -6.70
C GLY A 31 1.60 -18.70 -7.35
N ASP A 32 0.60 -19.43 -7.87
CA ASP A 32 0.75 -20.75 -8.49
C ASP A 32 1.08 -20.61 -9.98
N GLU A 33 0.52 -19.61 -10.64
CA GLU A 33 0.63 -19.39 -12.08
C GLU A 33 1.04 -17.95 -12.39
N LYS A 34 1.55 -17.70 -13.61
CA LYS A 34 1.88 -16.35 -14.09
C LYS A 34 0.59 -15.60 -14.42
N THR A 35 0.10 -14.85 -13.46
CA THR A 35 -1.17 -14.13 -13.53
C THR A 35 -0.93 -12.64 -13.34
N ALA A 36 -1.77 -11.80 -13.96
CA ALA A 36 -1.84 -10.37 -13.69
C ALA A 36 -3.27 -10.00 -13.29
N LEU A 37 -3.43 -9.53 -12.06
CA LEU A 37 -4.70 -9.04 -11.52
C LEU A 37 -4.66 -7.51 -11.46
N PHE A 38 -5.72 -6.86 -11.94
CA PHE A 38 -5.86 -5.42 -11.93
C PHE A 38 -7.11 -5.03 -11.16
N PHE A 39 -6.95 -4.23 -10.11
CA PHE A 39 -8.05 -3.56 -9.42
C PHE A 39 -8.22 -2.16 -9.98
N LEU A 40 -9.36 -1.89 -10.61
CA LEU A 40 -9.73 -0.56 -11.08
C LEU A 40 -10.70 0.04 -10.08
N ILE A 41 -10.28 1.10 -9.43
CA ILE A 41 -11.06 1.81 -8.41
C ILE A 41 -11.27 3.26 -8.83
N SER A 42 -12.40 3.83 -8.41
CA SER A 42 -12.64 5.26 -8.57
C SER A 42 -11.75 6.06 -7.63
N ASP A 43 -11.18 7.15 -8.11
CA ASP A 43 -10.43 8.12 -7.32
C ASP A 43 -11.34 9.16 -6.63
N THR A 44 -12.59 9.29 -7.08
CA THR A 44 -13.57 10.26 -6.59
C THR A 44 -14.67 9.64 -5.72
N ASP A 45 -15.02 8.37 -5.95
CA ASP A 45 -16.06 7.65 -5.20
C ASP A 45 -15.44 6.60 -4.28
N THR A 46 -15.58 6.83 -2.97
CA THR A 46 -15.02 5.97 -1.93
C THR A 46 -16.02 4.92 -1.40
N THR A 47 -17.24 4.89 -1.93
CA THR A 47 -18.34 4.04 -1.42
C THR A 47 -17.95 2.56 -1.36
N TYR A 48 -17.23 2.08 -2.37
CA TYR A 48 -16.86 0.67 -2.50
C TYR A 48 -15.40 0.34 -2.13
N ASN A 49 -14.66 1.29 -1.57
CA ASN A 49 -13.25 1.08 -1.19
C ASN A 49 -13.06 -0.06 -0.19
N PHE A 50 -14.06 -0.31 0.67
CA PHE A 50 -14.02 -1.41 1.63
C PHE A 50 -13.93 -2.79 0.95
N ILE A 51 -14.49 -2.97 -0.26
CA ILE A 51 -14.43 -4.23 -1.02
C ILE A 51 -12.99 -4.48 -1.44
N VAL A 52 -12.31 -3.44 -1.92
CA VAL A 52 -10.91 -3.53 -2.34
C VAL A 52 -10.02 -3.81 -1.12
N ALA A 53 -10.26 -3.14 0.00
CA ALA A 53 -9.53 -3.42 1.25
C ALA A 53 -9.74 -4.87 1.72
N LEU A 54 -10.97 -5.40 1.59
CA LEU A 54 -11.28 -6.78 1.90
C LEU A 54 -10.56 -7.75 0.95
N ALA A 55 -10.58 -7.47 -0.36
CA ALA A 55 -9.89 -8.27 -1.36
C ALA A 55 -8.38 -8.33 -1.11
N PHE A 56 -7.74 -7.20 -0.77
CA PHE A 56 -6.33 -7.19 -0.38
C PHE A 56 -6.07 -8.01 0.89
N SER A 57 -6.93 -7.86 1.91
CA SER A 57 -6.79 -8.64 3.15
C SER A 57 -6.91 -10.15 2.88
N GLN A 58 -7.90 -10.55 2.09
CA GLN A 58 -8.09 -11.94 1.67
C GLN A 58 -6.90 -12.44 0.84
N MET A 59 -6.48 -11.70 -0.16
CA MET A 59 -5.36 -12.04 -1.03
C MET A 59 -4.09 -12.33 -0.23
N PHE A 60 -3.70 -11.44 0.67
CA PHE A 60 -2.49 -11.65 1.47
C PHE A 60 -2.59 -12.85 2.40
N ASN A 61 -3.74 -13.08 3.03
CA ASN A 61 -3.96 -14.23 3.89
C ASN A 61 -3.88 -15.53 3.09
N LEU A 62 -4.61 -15.63 1.98
CA LEU A 62 -4.63 -16.80 1.11
C LEU A 62 -3.25 -17.12 0.53
N LEU A 63 -2.51 -16.10 0.07
CA LEU A 63 -1.14 -16.29 -0.44
C LEU A 63 -0.18 -16.77 0.65
N CYS A 64 -0.30 -16.24 1.87
CA CYS A 64 0.51 -16.70 3.00
C CYS A 64 0.19 -18.16 3.37
N GLU A 65 -1.11 -18.50 3.50
CA GLU A 65 -1.55 -19.87 3.76
C GLU A 65 -1.10 -20.84 2.67
N ARG A 66 -1.21 -20.42 1.41
CA ARG A 66 -0.78 -21.22 0.26
C ARG A 66 0.73 -21.48 0.27
N ALA A 67 1.52 -20.43 0.56
CA ALA A 67 2.95 -20.57 0.72
C ALA A 67 3.31 -21.56 1.83
N ASP A 68 2.69 -21.43 3.00
CA ASP A 68 3.01 -22.23 4.18
C ASP A 68 2.53 -23.69 4.03
N ASN A 69 1.26 -23.88 3.63
CA ASN A 69 0.63 -25.21 3.64
C ASN A 69 0.95 -26.07 2.40
N LYS A 70 1.11 -25.43 1.23
CA LYS A 70 1.32 -26.16 -0.03
C LYS A 70 2.76 -26.17 -0.50
N TYR A 71 3.51 -25.09 -0.25
CA TYR A 71 4.84 -24.90 -0.84
C TYR A 71 5.99 -24.81 0.17
N GLY A 72 5.76 -25.17 1.42
CA GLY A 72 6.82 -25.23 2.43
C GLY A 72 7.42 -23.87 2.78
N GLY A 73 6.60 -22.81 2.71
CA GLY A 73 6.94 -21.46 3.15
C GLY A 73 7.24 -20.46 2.02
N ARG A 74 7.24 -20.85 0.74
CA ARG A 74 7.53 -19.96 -0.39
C ARG A 74 6.65 -20.27 -1.59
N LEU A 75 6.05 -19.24 -2.18
CA LEU A 75 5.30 -19.38 -3.43
C LEU A 75 6.23 -19.73 -4.60
N PRO A 76 5.77 -20.56 -5.58
CA PRO A 76 6.56 -20.92 -6.75
C PRO A 76 6.81 -19.72 -7.69
N HIS A 77 5.89 -18.76 -7.75
CA HIS A 77 6.04 -17.51 -8.47
C HIS A 77 6.03 -16.33 -7.51
N HIS A 78 6.96 -15.40 -7.72
CA HIS A 78 7.00 -14.15 -6.96
C HIS A 78 5.77 -13.29 -7.26
N VAL A 79 4.99 -12.98 -6.22
CA VAL A 79 3.82 -12.09 -6.32
C VAL A 79 4.26 -10.67 -6.00
N ARG A 80 4.17 -9.80 -7.00
CA ARG A 80 4.49 -8.39 -6.85
C ARG A 80 3.23 -7.55 -6.81
N VAL A 81 2.96 -6.92 -5.69
CA VAL A 81 1.83 -6.01 -5.51
C VAL A 81 2.31 -4.57 -5.72
N LEU A 82 1.78 -3.91 -6.74
CA LEU A 82 1.98 -2.49 -7.01
C LEU A 82 0.69 -1.76 -6.63
N TRP A 83 0.71 -1.06 -5.52
CA TRP A 83 -0.47 -0.43 -4.97
C TRP A 83 -0.39 1.08 -5.18
N ASP A 84 -0.81 1.51 -6.36
CA ASP A 84 -0.90 2.91 -6.72
C ASP A 84 -2.05 3.57 -5.95
N GLU A 85 -1.86 4.81 -5.51
CA GLU A 85 -2.83 5.56 -4.69
C GLU A 85 -3.32 4.75 -3.47
N ALA A 86 -2.40 4.20 -2.67
CA ALA A 86 -2.72 3.33 -1.56
C ALA A 86 -3.68 3.97 -0.53
N ALA A 87 -3.75 5.30 -0.47
CA ALA A 87 -4.69 6.02 0.37
C ALA A 87 -6.15 5.86 -0.06
N ASN A 88 -6.41 5.63 -1.35
CA ASN A 88 -7.77 5.60 -1.91
C ASN A 88 -8.49 4.27 -1.67
N THR A 89 -7.78 3.21 -1.32
CA THR A 89 -8.40 1.90 -1.08
C THR A 89 -8.94 1.72 0.33
N GLY A 90 -8.71 2.68 1.22
CA GLY A 90 -9.04 2.56 2.63
C GLY A 90 -8.03 1.72 3.43
N GLN A 91 -8.34 1.48 4.67
CA GLN A 91 -7.47 0.73 5.57
C GLN A 91 -7.59 -0.78 5.34
N VAL A 92 -6.48 -1.45 5.02
CA VAL A 92 -6.40 -2.92 5.04
C VAL A 92 -6.06 -3.37 6.46
N PRO A 93 -6.94 -4.16 7.10
CA PRO A 93 -6.72 -4.61 8.47
C PRO A 93 -5.45 -5.45 8.60
N GLY A 94 -4.62 -5.13 9.61
CA GLY A 94 -3.42 -5.92 9.92
C GLY A 94 -2.27 -5.76 8.92
N LEU A 95 -2.29 -4.74 8.06
CA LEU A 95 -1.23 -4.51 7.06
C LEU A 95 0.15 -4.44 7.71
N GLU A 96 0.28 -3.86 8.91
CA GLU A 96 1.52 -3.77 9.67
C GLU A 96 2.12 -5.15 10.00
N LYS A 97 1.28 -6.16 10.18
CA LYS A 97 1.70 -7.55 10.40
C LYS A 97 2.05 -8.24 9.09
N ILE A 98 1.23 -8.00 8.07
CA ILE A 98 1.40 -8.57 6.73
C ILE A 98 2.77 -8.19 6.16
N VAL A 99 3.13 -6.90 6.15
CA VAL A 99 4.40 -6.42 5.59
C VAL A 99 5.64 -7.01 6.29
N ALA A 100 5.52 -7.41 7.54
CA ALA A 100 6.61 -8.03 8.28
C ALA A 100 6.92 -9.47 7.83
N VAL A 101 5.94 -10.19 7.26
CA VAL A 101 6.04 -11.64 7.01
C VAL A 101 6.03 -12.02 5.53
N ILE A 102 5.49 -11.19 4.64
CA ILE A 102 5.26 -11.54 3.23
C ILE A 102 6.55 -11.77 2.45
N ARG A 103 7.65 -11.09 2.81
CA ARG A 103 8.93 -11.21 2.11
C ARG A 103 9.45 -12.65 2.06
N SER A 104 9.37 -13.38 3.17
CA SER A 104 9.84 -14.78 3.23
C SER A 104 9.02 -15.70 2.32
N ARG A 105 7.80 -15.31 1.97
CA ARG A 105 6.85 -16.08 1.16
C ARG A 105 6.85 -15.73 -0.33
N GLU A 106 7.87 -15.01 -0.80
CA GLU A 106 7.99 -14.53 -2.18
C GLU A 106 6.89 -13.52 -2.58
N ILE A 107 6.48 -12.66 -1.63
CA ILE A 107 5.53 -11.60 -1.89
C ILE A 107 6.22 -10.27 -1.61
N SER A 108 6.15 -9.34 -2.56
CA SER A 108 6.62 -7.97 -2.39
C SER A 108 5.49 -6.96 -2.56
N LEU A 109 5.57 -5.88 -1.78
CA LEU A 109 4.57 -4.82 -1.77
C LEU A 109 5.25 -3.48 -2.03
N THR A 110 4.70 -2.72 -2.96
CA THR A 110 5.08 -1.32 -3.22
C THR A 110 3.85 -0.44 -2.99
N LEU A 111 3.95 0.48 -2.04
CA LEU A 111 2.90 1.44 -1.71
C LEU A 111 3.26 2.80 -2.27
N PHE A 112 2.33 3.44 -2.94
CA PHE A 112 2.47 4.81 -3.41
C PHE A 112 1.53 5.72 -2.63
N TYR A 113 2.08 6.79 -2.08
CA TYR A 113 1.38 7.84 -1.39
C TYR A 113 1.76 9.19 -1.95
N GLN A 114 0.84 10.13 -2.02
CA GLN A 114 1.14 11.51 -2.39
C GLN A 114 1.85 12.24 -1.24
N ALA A 115 1.56 11.86 0.00
CA ALA A 115 2.16 12.38 1.20
C ALA A 115 2.16 11.34 2.33
N MET A 116 3.12 11.42 3.24
CA MET A 116 3.20 10.55 4.41
C MET A 116 2.03 10.70 5.37
N SER A 117 1.43 11.89 5.42
CA SER A 117 0.23 12.16 6.20
C SER A 117 -0.94 11.26 5.81
N GLN A 118 -1.06 10.84 4.55
CA GLN A 118 -2.10 9.91 4.11
C GLN A 118 -1.94 8.53 4.77
N CYS A 119 -0.72 8.00 4.80
CA CYS A 119 -0.43 6.74 5.50
C CYS A 119 -0.73 6.84 7.00
N LYS A 120 -0.27 7.94 7.63
CA LYS A 120 -0.51 8.22 9.06
C LYS A 120 -2.01 8.40 9.38
N ALA A 121 -2.78 8.99 8.48
CA ALA A 121 -4.23 9.15 8.64
C ALA A 121 -4.96 7.79 8.64
N LEU A 122 -4.55 6.85 7.75
CA LEU A 122 -5.15 5.52 7.64
C LEU A 122 -4.72 4.58 8.78
N TYR A 123 -3.42 4.51 9.04
CA TYR A 123 -2.85 3.48 9.91
C TYR A 123 -2.43 3.99 11.29
N LYS A 124 -2.51 5.30 11.54
CA LYS A 124 -2.16 5.94 12.82
C LYS A 124 -0.75 5.49 13.27
N ASP A 125 -0.64 4.99 14.49
CA ASP A 125 0.63 4.52 15.07
C ASP A 125 1.25 3.34 14.29
N ASN A 126 0.42 2.53 13.62
CA ASN A 126 0.90 1.42 12.80
C ASN A 126 1.60 1.88 11.51
N ALA A 127 1.43 3.14 11.09
CA ALA A 127 2.11 3.68 9.91
C ALA A 127 3.63 3.62 10.05
N GLU A 128 4.18 3.87 11.24
CA GLU A 128 5.62 3.76 11.51
C GLU A 128 6.11 2.32 11.39
N THR A 129 5.32 1.36 11.83
CA THR A 129 5.63 -0.07 11.70
C THR A 129 5.63 -0.49 10.22
N ILE A 130 4.64 -0.04 9.43
CA ILE A 130 4.58 -0.31 8.00
C ILE A 130 5.83 0.25 7.32
N MET A 131 6.15 1.52 7.54
CA MET A 131 7.32 2.19 6.98
C MET A 131 8.64 1.52 7.38
N GLY A 132 8.76 1.14 8.66
CA GLY A 132 9.95 0.48 9.20
C GLY A 132 10.23 -0.90 8.58
N ASN A 133 9.22 -1.54 7.99
CA ASN A 133 9.36 -2.81 7.28
C ASN A 133 9.67 -2.63 5.78
N MET A 134 9.64 -1.40 5.24
CA MET A 134 10.04 -1.15 3.86
C MET A 134 11.56 -1.11 3.73
N ASP A 135 12.10 -1.91 2.81
CA ASP A 135 13.55 -1.96 2.55
C ASP A 135 14.01 -0.81 1.64
N SER A 136 13.11 -0.26 0.86
CA SER A 136 13.38 0.80 -0.10
C SER A 136 12.34 1.90 0.01
N ILE A 137 12.80 3.15 0.08
CA ILE A 137 11.94 4.33 0.09
C ILE A 137 12.40 5.25 -1.03
N VAL A 138 11.46 5.69 -1.87
CA VAL A 138 11.73 6.60 -2.99
C VAL A 138 10.88 7.85 -2.82
N PHE A 139 11.52 9.00 -2.80
CA PHE A 139 10.85 10.29 -2.83
C PHE A 139 11.01 10.94 -4.20
N LEU A 140 9.90 11.11 -4.90
CA LEU A 140 9.85 11.64 -6.26
C LEU A 140 9.63 13.16 -6.33
N GLY A 141 9.51 13.81 -5.18
CA GLY A 141 9.19 15.22 -5.05
C GLY A 141 7.83 15.43 -4.37
N GLY A 142 7.67 16.57 -3.74
CA GLY A 142 6.45 16.96 -3.03
C GLY A 142 6.70 18.21 -2.21
N ARG A 143 5.63 18.76 -1.62
CA ARG A 143 5.68 20.01 -0.82
C ARG A 143 5.05 19.87 0.56
N GLU A 144 4.59 18.68 0.91
CA GLU A 144 3.94 18.44 2.20
C GLU A 144 4.98 18.51 3.32
N ALA A 145 4.77 19.45 4.25
CA ALA A 145 5.77 19.86 5.25
C ALA A 145 6.21 18.72 6.17
N SER A 146 5.29 17.84 6.59
CA SER A 146 5.62 16.72 7.47
C SER A 146 6.46 15.66 6.75
N THR A 147 6.16 15.37 5.48
CA THR A 147 6.97 14.48 4.64
C THR A 147 8.37 15.03 4.43
N LEU A 148 8.50 16.32 4.10
CA LEU A 148 9.80 16.95 3.91
C LEU A 148 10.65 16.92 5.19
N LYS A 149 10.03 17.13 6.33
CA LYS A 149 10.68 17.04 7.63
C LYS A 149 11.15 15.63 7.93
N ASP A 150 10.29 14.63 7.75
CA ASP A 150 10.63 13.23 7.94
C ASP A 150 11.81 12.80 7.04
N ILE A 151 11.82 13.24 5.78
CA ILE A 151 12.94 12.96 4.86
C ILE A 151 14.23 13.62 5.35
N SER A 152 14.21 14.90 5.68
CA SER A 152 15.39 15.65 6.09
C SER A 152 16.00 15.11 7.38
N GLU A 153 15.17 14.91 8.42
CA GLU A 153 15.64 14.59 9.77
C GLU A 153 15.85 13.07 9.97
N ASN A 154 14.95 12.23 9.44
CA ASN A 154 14.92 10.80 9.77
C ASN A 154 15.53 9.93 8.66
N TRP A 155 15.32 10.27 7.37
CA TRP A 155 15.80 9.42 6.29
C TRP A 155 17.21 9.77 5.85
N LEU A 156 17.49 11.06 5.64
CA LEU A 156 18.80 11.51 5.19
C LEU A 156 19.80 11.67 6.34
N GLY A 157 19.30 12.12 7.51
CA GLY A 157 20.14 12.34 8.68
C GLY A 157 21.05 13.57 8.56
N LYS A 158 22.10 13.59 9.38
CA LYS A 158 23.00 14.73 9.52
C LYS A 158 24.43 14.38 9.15
N ALA A 159 25.11 15.33 8.51
CA ALA A 159 26.54 15.31 8.27
C ALA A 159 27.26 16.29 9.21
N THR A 160 28.49 16.00 9.53
CA THR A 160 29.36 16.90 10.31
C THR A 160 30.02 17.91 9.39
N ILE A 161 29.78 19.20 9.63
CA ILE A 161 30.49 20.28 8.95
C ILE A 161 31.52 20.86 9.90
N SER A 162 32.74 21.02 9.41
CA SER A 162 33.79 21.78 10.11
C SER A 162 33.75 23.23 9.63
N MET A 163 33.44 24.15 10.51
CA MET A 163 33.57 25.58 10.27
C MET A 163 34.88 26.05 10.89
N GLN A 164 35.72 26.65 10.07
CA GLN A 164 36.92 27.35 10.53
C GLN A 164 36.66 28.85 10.50
N THR A 165 36.83 29.48 11.63
CA THR A 165 36.70 30.94 11.74
C THR A 165 38.10 31.50 12.05
N ASP A 166 38.64 32.28 11.13
CA ASP A 166 39.88 32.99 11.30
C ASP A 166 39.60 34.35 11.95
N SER A 167 40.09 34.56 13.17
CA SER A 167 40.02 35.86 13.78
C SER A 167 41.42 36.52 13.76
N ARG A 168 41.51 37.66 13.12
CA ARG A 168 42.73 38.46 13.04
C ARG A 168 42.51 39.76 13.79
N THR A 169 43.22 39.95 14.88
CA THR A 169 43.20 41.23 15.59
C THR A 169 44.45 42.02 15.16
N ARG A 170 44.23 43.22 14.52
CA ARG A 170 45.27 44.16 14.18
C ARG A 170 45.39 45.17 15.33
N GLY A 171 46.43 44.98 16.14
CA GLY A 171 46.84 45.89 17.23
C GLY A 171 48.34 45.81 17.43
N GLN A 172 48.89 46.47 18.47
CA GLN A 172 50.34 46.46 18.76
C GLN A 172 50.93 45.06 19.03
N SER A 173 50.08 44.05 19.22
CA SER A 173 50.45 42.63 19.17
C SER A 173 49.46 41.93 18.22
N GLU A 174 49.94 41.41 17.08
CA GLU A 174 49.16 40.60 16.17
C GLU A 174 48.84 39.26 16.84
N SER A 175 47.56 38.96 16.99
CA SER A 175 47.08 37.66 17.47
C SER A 175 46.32 36.98 16.34
N TYR A 176 46.70 35.74 16.05
CA TYR A 176 46.03 34.88 15.10
C TYR A 176 45.35 33.75 15.86
N GLY A 177 44.02 33.67 15.78
CA GLY A 177 43.23 32.63 16.41
C GLY A 177 42.50 31.82 15.36
N LEU A 178 42.72 30.52 15.29
CA LEU A 178 42.02 29.58 14.46
C LEU A 178 41.00 28.84 15.36
N ASN A 179 39.72 29.13 15.15
CA ASN A 179 38.67 28.43 15.89
C ASN A 179 37.97 27.45 14.94
N THR A 180 38.03 26.15 15.26
CA THR A 180 37.38 25.09 14.49
C THR A 180 36.17 24.59 15.27
N GLN A 181 34.98 24.82 14.74
CA GLN A 181 33.72 24.28 15.27
C GLN A 181 33.24 23.17 14.36
N ARG A 182 32.80 22.06 14.98
CA ARG A 182 32.10 20.96 14.30
C ARG A 182 30.61 21.06 14.58
N LEU A 183 29.83 21.31 13.54
CA LEU A 183 28.38 21.42 13.62
C LEU A 183 27.73 20.28 12.84
N GLY A 184 26.65 19.70 13.39
CA GLY A 184 25.81 18.78 12.63
C GLY A 184 24.86 19.57 11.73
N ARG A 185 24.84 19.27 10.43
CA ARG A 185 23.87 19.81 9.47
C ARG A 185 23.12 18.67 8.82
N GLU A 186 21.82 18.84 8.56
CA GLU A 186 21.06 17.91 7.72
C GLU A 186 21.75 17.78 6.36
N LEU A 187 21.82 16.56 5.82
CA LEU A 187 22.39 16.30 4.49
C LEU A 187 21.68 17.15 3.43
N LEU A 188 20.36 17.22 3.50
CA LEU A 188 19.52 18.18 2.77
C LEU A 188 18.51 18.76 3.76
N THR A 189 18.44 20.07 3.81
CA THR A 189 17.38 20.77 4.56
C THR A 189 16.05 20.65 3.86
N THR A 190 14.94 20.88 4.57
CA THR A 190 13.58 20.89 3.98
C THR A 190 13.48 21.87 2.80
N SER A 191 14.17 23.01 2.87
CA SER A 191 14.21 23.99 1.78
C SER A 191 14.92 23.46 0.54
N GLU A 192 16.05 22.79 0.70
CA GLU A 192 16.79 22.15 -0.41
C GLU A 192 16.01 21.03 -1.04
N ILE A 193 15.27 20.23 -0.24
CA ILE A 193 14.39 19.17 -0.76
C ILE A 193 13.21 19.77 -1.53
N THR A 194 12.63 20.86 -1.03
CA THR A 194 11.51 21.56 -1.71
C THR A 194 11.89 22.11 -3.08
N THR A 195 13.14 22.55 -3.22
CA THR A 195 13.68 23.12 -4.46
C THR A 195 14.37 22.08 -5.36
N MET A 196 14.28 20.80 -5.01
CA MET A 196 14.86 19.72 -5.79
C MET A 196 14.33 19.72 -7.24
N PRO A 197 15.22 19.59 -8.25
CA PRO A 197 14.82 19.54 -9.65
C PRO A 197 13.82 18.41 -9.93
N GLY A 198 12.79 18.67 -10.74
CA GLY A 198 11.70 17.72 -11.02
C GLY A 198 12.15 16.41 -11.67
N ASN A 199 13.34 16.37 -12.27
CA ASN A 199 13.94 15.15 -12.86
C ASN A 199 14.85 14.37 -11.88
N LYS A 200 14.86 14.76 -10.59
CA LYS A 200 15.64 14.08 -9.53
C LYS A 200 14.71 13.40 -8.53
N CYS A 201 15.27 12.41 -7.84
CA CYS A 201 14.62 11.71 -6.74
C CYS A 201 15.63 11.41 -5.63
N LEU A 202 15.10 11.16 -4.44
CA LEU A 202 15.86 10.64 -3.31
C LEU A 202 15.49 9.15 -3.16
N LEU A 203 16.51 8.31 -3.06
CA LEU A 203 16.35 6.87 -2.84
C LEU A 203 17.08 6.50 -1.57
N GLN A 204 16.41 5.85 -0.66
CA GLN A 204 16.98 5.22 0.52
C GLN A 204 16.81 3.71 0.43
N LEU A 205 17.89 2.99 0.61
CA LEU A 205 17.89 1.53 0.73
C LEU A 205 18.38 1.17 2.12
N ARG A 206 17.79 0.18 2.73
CA ARG A 206 18.19 -0.28 4.07
C ARG A 206 19.68 -0.69 4.07
N GLY A 207 20.42 -0.12 5.00
CA GLY A 207 21.86 -0.42 5.17
C GLY A 207 22.80 0.32 4.22
N LEU A 208 22.28 1.22 3.36
CA LEU A 208 23.09 2.03 2.46
C LEU A 208 22.86 3.53 2.72
N PRO A 209 23.88 4.38 2.44
CA PRO A 209 23.68 5.82 2.42
C PRO A 209 22.59 6.21 1.40
N PRO A 210 21.89 7.32 1.63
CA PRO A 210 20.86 7.78 0.69
C PRO A 210 21.48 8.23 -0.64
N PHE A 211 20.72 8.03 -1.72
CA PHE A 211 21.12 8.41 -3.07
C PHE A 211 20.30 9.60 -3.56
N PHE A 212 20.97 10.55 -4.19
CA PHE A 212 20.37 11.62 -4.99
C PHE A 212 20.53 11.28 -6.47
N SER A 213 19.47 10.77 -7.10
CA SER A 213 19.52 10.15 -8.42
C SER A 213 18.63 10.87 -9.44
N PRO A 214 18.95 10.81 -10.73
CA PRO A 214 17.99 11.19 -11.77
C PRO A 214 16.83 10.20 -11.78
N LYS A 215 15.63 10.70 -12.07
CA LYS A 215 14.49 9.84 -12.39
C LYS A 215 14.74 9.13 -13.71
N TYR A 216 14.25 7.90 -13.82
CA TYR A 216 14.33 7.16 -15.08
C TYR A 216 13.42 7.82 -16.14
N ASP A 217 13.97 8.02 -17.34
CA ASP A 217 13.19 8.51 -18.47
C ASP A 217 12.42 7.34 -19.07
N LEU A 218 11.09 7.34 -18.88
CA LEU A 218 10.19 6.30 -19.37
C LEU A 218 10.26 6.08 -20.87
N LYS A 219 10.62 7.12 -21.67
CA LYS A 219 10.78 7.02 -23.12
C LYS A 219 11.91 6.08 -23.53
N GLN A 220 12.87 5.85 -22.65
CA GLN A 220 13.98 4.93 -22.88
C GLN A 220 13.62 3.47 -22.55
N HIS A 221 12.44 3.23 -21.92
CA HIS A 221 12.06 1.88 -21.57
C HIS A 221 11.63 1.08 -22.82
N PRO A 222 12.08 -0.17 -23.00
CA PRO A 222 11.74 -0.99 -24.18
C PRO A 222 10.23 -1.13 -24.42
N ASN A 223 9.45 -1.14 -23.35
CA ASN A 223 8.00 -1.28 -23.39
C ASN A 223 7.24 0.06 -23.53
N TYR A 224 7.94 1.21 -23.60
CA TYR A 224 7.30 2.51 -23.79
C TYR A 224 6.36 2.53 -25.00
N ARG A 225 6.74 1.82 -26.07
CA ARG A 225 5.93 1.66 -27.29
C ARG A 225 4.52 1.08 -27.07
N TYR A 226 4.27 0.43 -25.93
CA TYR A 226 2.96 -0.15 -25.57
C TYR A 226 2.14 0.76 -24.67
N THR A 227 2.64 1.89 -24.23
CA THR A 227 1.92 2.83 -23.41
C THR A 227 1.00 3.73 -24.22
N ALA A 228 -0.10 4.18 -23.59
CA ALA A 228 -1.01 5.16 -24.22
C ALA A 228 -0.32 6.50 -24.49
N GLU A 229 0.71 6.86 -23.72
CA GLU A 229 1.52 8.06 -23.93
C GLU A 229 2.28 8.03 -25.25
N HIS A 230 2.74 6.84 -25.70
CA HIS A 230 3.40 6.66 -26.97
C HIS A 230 2.43 6.71 -28.15
N ASP A 231 1.32 6.00 -28.05
CA ASP A 231 0.24 5.97 -29.07
C ASP A 231 -1.12 5.79 -28.40
N SER A 232 -1.79 6.91 -28.15
CA SER A 232 -3.10 6.91 -27.47
C SER A 232 -4.19 6.20 -28.28
N LYS A 233 -4.12 6.22 -29.61
CA LYS A 233 -5.14 5.56 -30.45
C LYS A 233 -5.06 4.04 -30.40
N ARG A 234 -3.84 3.52 -30.32
CA ARG A 234 -3.59 2.07 -30.35
C ARG A 234 -3.58 1.45 -28.96
N ASN A 235 -2.97 2.13 -28.01
CA ASN A 235 -2.62 1.57 -26.71
C ASN A 235 -3.52 2.07 -25.57
N ALA A 236 -4.44 3.02 -25.83
CA ALA A 236 -5.36 3.47 -24.79
C ALA A 236 -6.24 2.31 -24.30
N PHE A 237 -6.37 2.22 -23.00
CA PHE A 237 -7.27 1.29 -22.35
C PHE A 237 -8.71 1.85 -22.40
N HIS A 238 -9.66 1.03 -22.91
CA HIS A 238 -11.07 1.39 -23.01
C HIS A 238 -11.88 0.49 -22.08
N LEU A 239 -12.32 1.01 -20.95
CA LEU A 239 -13.12 0.28 -19.98
C LEU A 239 -14.40 -0.29 -20.58
N GLU A 240 -15.03 0.46 -21.48
CA GLU A 240 -16.25 0.04 -22.19
C GLU A 240 -16.12 -1.30 -22.93
N ARG A 241 -14.89 -1.63 -23.40
CA ARG A 241 -14.63 -2.91 -24.06
C ARG A 241 -14.61 -4.09 -23.07
N LEU A 242 -14.34 -3.87 -21.81
CA LEU A 242 -14.42 -4.89 -20.76
C LEU A 242 -15.86 -5.09 -20.31
N THR A 243 -16.58 -4.01 -20.06
CA THR A 243 -17.98 -4.07 -19.59
C THR A 243 -18.94 -4.58 -20.68
N SER A 244 -18.59 -4.43 -21.96
CA SER A 244 -19.36 -5.01 -23.08
C SER A 244 -19.12 -6.53 -23.25
N ARG A 245 -18.06 -7.09 -22.73
CA ARG A 245 -17.97 -8.53 -22.54
C ARG A 245 -18.88 -8.88 -21.37
N ARG A 246 -20.12 -9.25 -21.66
CA ARG A 246 -21.00 -9.90 -20.68
C ARG A 246 -20.16 -11.00 -20.04
N LEU A 247 -19.90 -10.88 -18.75
CA LEU A 247 -19.40 -11.98 -17.94
C LEU A 247 -20.31 -13.16 -18.27
N ARG A 248 -19.80 -14.14 -19.00
CA ARG A 248 -20.52 -15.38 -19.20
C ARG A 248 -20.41 -16.11 -17.88
N LEU A 249 -21.36 -15.84 -17.02
CA LEU A 249 -21.61 -16.69 -15.86
C LEU A 249 -21.73 -18.11 -16.38
N LYS A 250 -20.92 -19.02 -15.89
CA LYS A 250 -21.07 -20.43 -16.20
C LYS A 250 -22.41 -20.88 -15.59
N PRO A 251 -23.39 -21.31 -16.38
CA PRO A 251 -24.72 -21.64 -15.86
C PRO A 251 -24.79 -23.02 -15.20
N GLU A 252 -23.70 -23.55 -14.65
CA GLU A 252 -23.63 -24.97 -14.26
C GLU A 252 -23.80 -25.23 -12.74
N GLU A 253 -24.02 -24.21 -11.94
CA GLU A 253 -24.40 -24.43 -10.54
C GLU A 253 -25.82 -23.90 -10.31
N GLU A 254 -26.80 -24.81 -10.29
CA GLU A 254 -28.15 -24.52 -9.78
C GLU A 254 -28.04 -24.21 -8.29
N TYR A 255 -28.03 -22.92 -7.96
CA TYR A 255 -28.16 -22.51 -6.57
C TYR A 255 -29.62 -22.64 -6.15
N THR A 256 -29.89 -23.45 -5.16
CA THR A 256 -31.19 -23.49 -4.51
C THR A 256 -31.36 -22.21 -3.69
N VAL A 257 -32.10 -21.26 -4.23
CA VAL A 257 -32.48 -20.06 -3.46
C VAL A 257 -33.56 -20.49 -2.49
N TYR A 258 -33.25 -20.50 -1.21
CA TYR A 258 -34.25 -20.64 -0.17
C TYR A 258 -34.85 -19.24 0.08
N GLU A 259 -36.07 -19.01 -0.43
CA GLU A 259 -36.86 -17.88 0.02
C GLU A 259 -37.33 -18.21 1.45
N VAL A 260 -36.80 -17.51 2.43
CA VAL A 260 -37.31 -17.55 3.80
C VAL A 260 -38.55 -16.67 3.81
N ASP A 261 -39.69 -17.29 3.85
CA ASP A 261 -40.97 -16.59 3.95
C ASP A 261 -41.02 -15.91 5.35
N ALA A 262 -41.18 -14.60 5.38
CA ALA A 262 -41.19 -13.81 6.62
C ALA A 262 -42.40 -14.14 7.53
N SER A 263 -43.24 -15.13 7.14
CA SER A 263 -44.40 -15.62 7.88
C SER A 263 -44.13 -16.89 8.69
N ASP A 264 -42.92 -17.47 8.63
CA ASP A 264 -42.56 -18.59 9.50
C ASP A 264 -42.25 -18.09 10.91
N GLU A 265 -43.27 -17.94 11.72
CA GLU A 265 -43.19 -17.64 13.16
C GLU A 265 -42.51 -18.75 13.98
N ASP A 266 -42.15 -19.86 13.38
CA ASP A 266 -41.45 -21.01 13.97
C ASP A 266 -39.94 -21.07 13.68
N ALA A 267 -39.31 -19.98 13.22
CA ALA A 267 -37.88 -19.90 13.22
C ALA A 267 -37.40 -19.82 14.68
N ASP A 268 -37.00 -20.97 15.21
CA ASP A 268 -36.30 -21.07 16.50
C ASP A 268 -35.16 -20.03 16.54
N ILE A 269 -35.47 -18.89 17.13
CA ILE A 269 -34.47 -17.90 17.50
C ILE A 269 -33.64 -18.59 18.57
N LEU A 270 -32.50 -19.13 18.20
CA LEU A 270 -31.49 -19.60 19.14
C LEU A 270 -31.24 -18.46 20.12
N ASN A 271 -31.81 -18.59 21.30
CA ASN A 271 -31.60 -17.67 22.39
C ASN A 271 -30.12 -17.80 22.81
N TYR A 272 -29.37 -16.72 22.69
CA TYR A 272 -27.96 -16.68 23.06
C TYR A 272 -27.70 -16.99 24.55
N ASP A 273 -28.73 -17.02 25.38
CA ASP A 273 -28.67 -17.37 26.80
C ASP A 273 -28.48 -18.87 27.05
N ASP A 274 -28.63 -19.73 26.03
CA ASP A 274 -28.44 -21.19 26.15
C ASP A 274 -26.97 -21.63 25.85
N LEU A 275 -26.09 -20.73 25.50
CA LEU A 275 -24.68 -21.03 25.17
C LEU A 275 -23.70 -20.92 26.36
N ASP A 276 -24.17 -20.43 27.53
CA ASP A 276 -23.34 -20.32 28.75
C ASP A 276 -23.26 -21.60 29.61
N SER A 277 -23.78 -22.74 29.13
CA SER A 277 -23.77 -24.01 29.88
C SER A 277 -22.95 -25.14 29.20
N ALA A 278 -21.96 -24.82 28.38
CA ALA A 278 -21.03 -25.81 27.81
C ALA A 278 -19.66 -25.74 28.48
N ASP A 279 -19.63 -25.91 29.81
CA ASP A 279 -18.45 -26.33 30.57
C ASP A 279 -18.36 -27.86 30.56
N ASP A 280 -18.22 -28.48 29.39
CA ASP A 280 -17.88 -29.91 29.28
C ASP A 280 -17.25 -30.22 27.90
N PHE A 281 -16.00 -29.84 27.71
CA PHE A 281 -15.06 -30.58 26.87
C PHE A 281 -13.66 -30.56 27.47
N VAL A 282 -13.37 -31.65 28.16
CA VAL A 282 -12.01 -32.11 28.53
C VAL A 282 -11.21 -32.49 27.29
#